data_c56d2ef6215a3009bcbad9226c239a80
#
_entry.id   c56d2ef6215a3009bcbad9226c239a80
#
_cell.length_a   1.000
_cell.length_b   1.000
_cell.length_c   1.000
_cell.angle_alpha   90.00
_cell.angle_beta   90.00
_cell.angle_gamma   90.00
#
_symmetry.space_group_name_H-M   'P 1'
#
loop_
_entity.id
_entity.type
_entity.pdbx_description
1 polymer ?
#
loop_
_entity_poly.entity_id
_entity_poly.type
_entity_poly.pdbx_seq_one_letter_code
_entity_poly.pdbx_strand_id
1 'polypeptide(L)'
;MYCPACGYDKNPPGADKCANCELSLAHLSVPAPNGPVETSLMNDPVSVLDPRPPLTVPADATLGAAIRCMITDRVGAVLVTGTSGELVGILTERDFLTKIAGAPGFEALPVTEFMTPSPETVAPADVLAFALGKMDAGGYRHLPVVDAGRPVGVISVRDILRHLTAFCADG
;
A
#
# COMPACT_ATOMS: atom_id res chain seq x y z
N MET A 1 6.53 24.79 0.35
CA MET A 1 7.09 23.74 1.25
C MET A 1 6.66 24.02 2.67
N TYR A 2 6.17 23.01 3.38
CA TYR A 2 5.70 23.11 4.76
C TYR A 2 6.86 23.18 5.76
N CYS A 3 6.77 24.06 6.75
CA CYS A 3 7.75 24.13 7.83
C CYS A 3 7.31 23.26 9.02
N PRO A 4 8.10 22.25 9.44
CA PRO A 4 7.71 21.36 10.53
C PRO A 4 7.70 22.03 11.91
N ALA A 5 8.39 23.17 12.08
CA ALA A 5 8.46 23.85 13.36
C ALA A 5 7.30 24.82 13.61
N CYS A 6 6.82 25.54 12.59
CA CYS A 6 5.81 26.59 12.77
C CYS A 6 4.55 26.42 11.91
N GLY A 7 4.48 25.36 11.09
CA GLY A 7 3.32 25.09 10.25
C GLY A 7 3.17 26.00 9.01
N TYR A 8 4.11 26.90 8.75
CA TYR A 8 4.02 27.79 7.59
C TYR A 8 4.18 26.99 6.28
N ASP A 9 3.21 27.10 5.38
CA ASP A 9 3.09 26.28 4.16
C ASP A 9 3.47 27.00 2.86
N LYS A 10 3.78 28.31 2.94
CA LYS A 10 4.08 29.15 1.76
C LYS A 10 5.56 29.34 1.47
N ASN A 11 6.43 28.49 2.05
CA ASN A 11 7.84 28.52 1.65
C ASN A 11 7.99 28.02 0.22
N PRO A 12 8.76 28.72 -0.65
CA PRO A 12 9.02 28.20 -1.98
C PRO A 12 9.76 26.86 -1.94
N PRO A 13 9.54 25.97 -2.93
CA PRO A 13 10.33 24.76 -3.07
C PRO A 13 11.84 25.07 -3.08
N GLY A 14 12.64 24.36 -2.29
CA GLY A 14 14.08 24.58 -2.22
C GLY A 14 14.53 25.78 -1.35
N ALA A 15 13.61 26.37 -0.57
CA ALA A 15 14.00 27.42 0.36
C ALA A 15 14.96 26.90 1.44
N ASP A 16 16.09 27.54 1.64
CA ASP A 16 17.07 27.16 2.68
C ASP A 16 16.57 27.44 4.10
N LYS A 17 15.65 28.40 4.24
CA LYS A 17 15.08 28.81 5.53
C LYS A 17 13.58 29.08 5.42
N CYS A 18 12.88 28.84 6.51
CA CYS A 18 11.49 29.19 6.63
C CYS A 18 11.31 30.71 6.69
N ALA A 19 10.45 31.28 5.83
CA ALA A 19 10.17 32.71 5.77
C ALA A 19 9.47 33.24 7.05
N ASN A 20 8.89 32.35 7.87
CA ASN A 20 8.17 32.74 9.07
C ASN A 20 8.99 32.59 10.36
N CYS A 21 9.77 31.53 10.53
CA CYS A 21 10.50 31.23 11.77
C CYS A 21 12.01 31.06 11.60
N GLU A 22 12.53 31.27 10.39
CA GLU A 22 13.95 31.17 10.02
C GLU A 22 14.60 29.78 10.25
N LEU A 23 13.82 28.76 10.63
CA LEU A 23 14.35 27.39 10.73
C LEU A 23 15.01 27.03 9.40
N SER A 24 16.20 26.42 9.48
CA SER A 24 16.86 25.86 8.27
C SER A 24 16.01 24.74 7.67
N LEU A 25 15.66 24.86 6.40
CA LEU A 25 14.93 23.90 5.62
C LEU A 25 15.82 23.16 4.61
N ALA A 26 17.11 23.49 4.56
CA ALA A 26 18.05 22.96 3.57
C ALA A 26 18.12 21.41 3.57
N HIS A 27 17.99 20.79 4.75
CA HIS A 27 17.96 19.35 4.91
C HIS A 27 16.59 18.71 4.64
N LEU A 28 15.54 19.54 4.44
CA LEU A 28 14.20 19.11 4.06
C LEU A 28 13.98 19.23 2.54
N SER A 29 14.91 19.83 1.82
CA SER A 29 14.88 19.85 0.35
C SER A 29 15.11 18.44 -0.14
N VAL A 30 14.07 17.82 -0.67
CA VAL A 30 14.22 16.55 -1.41
C VAL A 30 15.10 16.87 -2.62
N PRO A 31 16.23 16.19 -2.83
CA PRO A 31 17.03 16.38 -4.04
C PRO A 31 16.15 16.24 -5.28
N ALA A 32 16.42 17.01 -6.32
CA ALA A 32 15.75 16.82 -7.58
C ALA A 32 15.99 15.38 -8.06
N PRO A 33 14.95 14.68 -8.51
CA PRO A 33 15.08 13.27 -8.90
C PRO A 33 16.07 13.12 -10.07
N ASN A 34 16.98 12.16 -9.95
CA ASN A 34 17.98 11.82 -10.95
C ASN A 34 17.45 10.67 -11.84
N GLY A 35 16.92 11.04 -13.00
CA GLY A 35 16.48 10.07 -14.00
C GLY A 35 15.01 9.62 -13.86
N PRO A 36 14.54 8.83 -14.85
CA PRO A 36 13.11 8.50 -14.98
C PRO A 36 12.57 7.66 -13.84
N VAL A 37 13.34 6.73 -13.30
CA VAL A 37 12.93 5.85 -12.18
C VAL A 37 12.64 6.67 -10.93
N GLU A 38 13.55 7.57 -10.55
CA GLU A 38 13.39 8.40 -9.35
C GLU A 38 12.26 9.42 -9.54
N THR A 39 12.14 9.97 -10.75
CA THR A 39 11.04 10.86 -11.11
C THR A 39 9.70 10.18 -10.98
N SER A 40 9.57 8.95 -11.49
CA SER A 40 8.35 8.15 -11.39
C SER A 40 8.02 7.84 -9.92
N LEU A 41 8.98 7.35 -9.13
CA LEU A 41 8.76 7.07 -7.71
C LEU A 41 8.22 8.28 -6.94
N MET A 42 8.76 9.46 -7.21
CA MET A 42 8.44 10.67 -6.46
C MET A 42 7.16 11.36 -6.92
N ASN A 43 6.71 11.13 -8.16
CA ASN A 43 5.62 11.89 -8.75
C ASN A 43 4.45 11.05 -9.23
N ASP A 44 4.67 9.79 -9.63
CA ASP A 44 3.60 8.98 -10.18
C ASP A 44 2.65 8.50 -9.08
N PRO A 45 1.33 8.62 -9.29
CA PRO A 45 0.34 8.15 -8.34
C PRO A 45 0.23 6.62 -8.39
N VAL A 46 -0.24 6.03 -7.29
CA VAL A 46 -0.54 4.58 -7.19
C VAL A 46 -1.45 4.10 -8.31
N SER A 47 -2.35 4.95 -8.80
CA SER A 47 -3.27 4.62 -9.91
C SER A 47 -2.55 4.29 -11.21
N VAL A 48 -1.30 4.73 -11.42
CA VAL A 48 -0.53 4.40 -12.64
C VAL A 48 -0.21 2.90 -12.75
N LEU A 49 -0.21 2.20 -11.61
CA LEU A 49 0.02 0.75 -11.57
C LEU A 49 -1.18 -0.07 -12.10
N ASP A 50 -2.28 0.59 -12.43
CA ASP A 50 -3.56 -0.04 -12.82
C ASP A 50 -3.96 -1.15 -11.84
N PRO A 51 -4.22 -0.81 -10.55
CA PRO A 51 -4.51 -1.80 -9.52
C PRO A 51 -5.69 -2.68 -9.92
N ARG A 52 -5.51 -4.00 -9.91
CA ARG A 52 -6.60 -4.93 -10.22
C ARG A 52 -7.74 -4.77 -9.22
N PRO A 53 -8.99 -4.96 -9.64
CA PRO A 53 -10.12 -5.03 -8.71
C PRO A 53 -9.80 -6.00 -7.56
N PRO A 54 -10.04 -5.61 -6.30
CA PRO A 54 -9.64 -6.42 -5.18
C PRO A 54 -10.51 -7.68 -5.10
N LEU A 55 -9.88 -8.84 -4.87
CA LEU A 55 -10.61 -10.01 -4.45
C LEU A 55 -11.04 -9.81 -2.99
N THR A 56 -12.34 -9.91 -2.74
CA THR A 56 -12.91 -9.67 -1.41
C THR A 56 -13.68 -10.87 -0.89
N VAL A 57 -13.65 -11.06 0.43
CA VAL A 57 -14.55 -11.99 1.14
C VAL A 57 -15.22 -11.25 2.30
N PRO A 58 -16.46 -11.60 2.67
CA PRO A 58 -17.09 -10.99 3.83
C PRO A 58 -16.44 -11.46 5.14
N ALA A 59 -16.56 -10.66 6.20
CA ALA A 59 -15.94 -10.95 7.51
C ALA A 59 -16.46 -12.25 8.17
N ASP A 60 -17.64 -12.73 7.80
CA ASP A 60 -18.20 -13.99 8.25
C ASP A 60 -17.78 -15.19 7.39
N ALA A 61 -16.97 -14.98 6.38
CA ALA A 61 -16.44 -16.08 5.55
C ALA A 61 -15.54 -17.00 6.36
N THR A 62 -15.50 -18.28 5.94
CA THR A 62 -14.53 -19.22 6.49
C THR A 62 -13.15 -19.02 5.85
N LEU A 63 -12.12 -19.36 6.60
CA LEU A 63 -10.74 -19.33 6.13
C LEU A 63 -10.54 -20.17 4.87
N GLY A 64 -11.17 -21.36 4.81
CA GLY A 64 -11.14 -22.21 3.62
C GLY A 64 -11.77 -21.57 2.39
N ALA A 65 -12.82 -20.76 2.55
CA ALA A 65 -13.40 -20.00 1.45
C ALA A 65 -12.42 -18.94 0.94
N ALA A 66 -11.81 -18.17 1.83
CA ALA A 66 -10.81 -17.15 1.48
C ALA A 66 -9.60 -17.77 0.75
N ILE A 67 -9.06 -18.87 1.25
CA ILE A 67 -7.92 -19.57 0.63
C ILE A 67 -8.29 -20.11 -0.76
N ARG A 68 -9.48 -20.70 -0.94
CA ARG A 68 -9.95 -21.16 -2.26
C ARG A 68 -10.03 -20.01 -3.26
N CYS A 69 -10.53 -18.85 -2.85
CA CYS A 69 -10.53 -17.65 -3.70
C CYS A 69 -9.10 -17.28 -4.13
N MET A 70 -8.15 -17.22 -3.19
CA MET A 70 -6.74 -16.89 -3.50
C MET A 70 -6.13 -17.86 -4.50
N ILE A 71 -6.39 -19.17 -4.34
CA ILE A 71 -5.86 -20.22 -5.23
C ILE A 71 -6.49 -20.12 -6.63
N THR A 72 -7.82 -19.97 -6.70
CA THR A 72 -8.56 -19.90 -7.97
C THR A 72 -8.13 -18.72 -8.81
N ASP A 73 -8.02 -17.53 -8.19
CA ASP A 73 -7.68 -16.29 -8.86
C ASP A 73 -6.16 -16.05 -8.94
N ARG A 74 -5.35 -16.95 -8.36
CA ARG A 74 -3.88 -16.89 -8.34
C ARG A 74 -3.37 -15.56 -7.78
N VAL A 75 -3.93 -15.11 -6.66
CA VAL A 75 -3.55 -13.89 -5.97
C VAL A 75 -2.92 -14.19 -4.61
N GLY A 76 -1.94 -13.38 -4.22
CA GLY A 76 -1.22 -13.52 -2.94
C GLY A 76 -1.93 -12.88 -1.75
N ALA A 77 -3.08 -12.23 -1.96
CA ALA A 77 -3.84 -11.56 -0.91
C ALA A 77 -5.31 -11.49 -1.24
N VAL A 78 -6.17 -11.53 -0.22
CA VAL A 78 -7.61 -11.28 -0.30
C VAL A 78 -7.99 -10.26 0.77
N LEU A 79 -8.87 -9.33 0.42
CA LEU A 79 -9.36 -8.33 1.35
C LEU A 79 -10.61 -8.84 2.07
N VAL A 80 -10.72 -8.52 3.35
CA VAL A 80 -11.89 -8.84 4.15
C VAL A 80 -12.72 -7.58 4.32
N THR A 81 -14.00 -7.68 3.97
CA THR A 81 -14.92 -6.53 4.02
C THR A 81 -16.01 -6.75 5.06
N GLY A 82 -16.40 -5.67 5.70
CA GLY A 82 -17.57 -5.62 6.58
C GLY A 82 -18.88 -5.56 5.80
N THR A 83 -19.98 -5.45 6.52
CA THR A 83 -21.35 -5.51 5.97
C THR A 83 -21.69 -4.33 5.05
N SER A 84 -21.03 -3.17 5.22
CA SER A 84 -21.20 -1.97 4.38
C SER A 84 -20.22 -1.93 3.20
N GLY A 85 -19.37 -2.98 3.04
CA GLY A 85 -18.33 -3.06 2.02
C GLY A 85 -17.04 -2.31 2.38
N GLU A 86 -16.90 -1.86 3.61
CA GLU A 86 -15.69 -1.25 4.14
C GLU A 86 -14.58 -2.30 4.35
N LEU A 87 -13.33 -1.88 4.20
CA LEU A 87 -12.17 -2.73 4.46
C LEU A 87 -12.00 -2.95 5.97
N VAL A 88 -12.03 -4.21 6.42
CA VAL A 88 -11.80 -4.57 7.83
C VAL A 88 -10.54 -5.40 8.04
N GLY A 89 -10.01 -6.03 7.00
CA GLY A 89 -8.80 -6.84 7.11
C GLY A 89 -8.19 -7.25 5.79
N ILE A 90 -7.02 -7.86 5.85
CA ILE A 90 -6.32 -8.50 4.74
C ILE A 90 -5.81 -9.87 5.17
N LEU A 91 -6.00 -10.89 4.34
CA LEU A 91 -5.38 -12.20 4.47
C LEU A 91 -4.40 -12.42 3.33
N THR A 92 -3.17 -12.84 3.66
CA THR A 92 -2.09 -13.03 2.70
C THR A 92 -1.51 -14.44 2.74
N GLU A 93 -0.75 -14.83 1.72
CA GLU A 93 0.02 -16.10 1.72
C GLU A 93 0.94 -16.21 2.93
N ARG A 94 1.50 -15.10 3.44
CA ARG A 94 2.33 -15.10 4.64
C ARG A 94 1.54 -15.51 5.87
N ASP A 95 0.30 -15.03 6.03
CA ASP A 95 -0.55 -15.41 7.16
C ASP A 95 -0.85 -16.90 7.14
N PHE A 96 -1.06 -17.49 5.95
CA PHE A 96 -1.21 -18.93 5.81
C PHE A 96 0.01 -19.66 6.34
N LEU A 97 1.22 -19.29 5.91
CA LEU A 97 2.47 -19.97 6.30
C LEU A 97 2.81 -19.80 7.77
N THR A 98 2.49 -18.65 8.36
CA THR A 98 2.94 -18.29 9.72
C THR A 98 1.92 -18.59 10.81
N LYS A 99 0.62 -18.58 10.47
CA LYS A 99 -0.46 -18.70 11.46
C LYS A 99 -1.31 -19.96 11.27
N ILE A 100 -1.37 -20.53 10.06
CA ILE A 100 -2.38 -21.53 9.70
C ILE A 100 -1.75 -22.89 9.40
N ALA A 101 -0.59 -22.93 8.75
CA ALA A 101 0.05 -24.16 8.32
C ALA A 101 0.27 -25.13 9.49
N GLY A 102 -0.30 -26.34 9.39
CA GLY A 102 -0.23 -27.39 10.41
C GLY A 102 -1.40 -27.40 11.41
N ALA A 103 -2.32 -26.44 11.37
CA ALA A 103 -3.53 -26.47 12.20
C ALA A 103 -4.59 -27.40 11.58
N PRO A 104 -5.04 -28.45 12.24
CA PRO A 104 -6.09 -29.33 11.69
C PRO A 104 -7.44 -28.60 11.67
N GLY A 105 -8.22 -28.78 10.58
CA GLY A 105 -9.58 -28.25 10.48
C GLY A 105 -9.68 -26.73 10.27
N PHE A 106 -8.58 -26.08 9.88
CA PHE A 106 -8.51 -24.63 9.70
C PHE A 106 -9.56 -24.10 8.69
N GLU A 107 -10.01 -24.93 7.74
CA GLU A 107 -10.92 -24.51 6.68
C GLU A 107 -12.28 -24.02 7.22
N ALA A 108 -12.70 -24.52 8.38
CA ALA A 108 -13.96 -24.14 9.00
C ALA A 108 -13.86 -22.93 9.92
N LEU A 109 -12.64 -22.48 10.25
CA LEU A 109 -12.43 -21.35 11.14
C LEU A 109 -12.77 -20.02 10.44
N PRO A 110 -13.20 -19.00 11.19
CA PRO A 110 -13.50 -17.69 10.61
C PRO A 110 -12.24 -16.98 10.10
N VAL A 111 -12.34 -16.32 8.95
CA VAL A 111 -11.20 -15.58 8.36
C VAL A 111 -10.67 -14.49 9.28
N THR A 112 -11.53 -13.91 10.11
CA THR A 112 -11.20 -12.83 11.05
C THR A 112 -10.20 -13.22 12.13
N GLU A 113 -10.06 -14.50 12.44
CA GLU A 113 -9.06 -14.97 13.43
C GLU A 113 -7.63 -14.96 12.86
N PHE A 114 -7.47 -14.98 11.54
CA PHE A 114 -6.18 -15.15 10.87
C PHE A 114 -5.76 -13.94 10.03
N MET A 115 -6.71 -13.10 9.62
CA MET A 115 -6.43 -11.88 8.88
C MET A 115 -5.57 -10.90 9.70
N THR A 116 -4.93 -9.97 9.04
CA THR A 116 -4.41 -8.74 9.67
C THR A 116 -5.56 -7.74 9.68
N PRO A 117 -6.07 -7.35 10.87
CA PRO A 117 -7.15 -6.38 10.97
C PRO A 117 -6.63 -4.96 10.71
N SER A 118 -7.51 -4.07 10.22
CA SER A 118 -7.21 -2.66 9.97
C SER A 118 -5.86 -2.45 9.26
N PRO A 119 -5.64 -3.06 8.08
CA PRO A 119 -4.36 -3.00 7.41
C PRO A 119 -4.02 -1.57 6.98
N GLU A 120 -2.72 -1.28 6.86
CA GLU A 120 -2.27 -0.07 6.21
C GLU A 120 -2.78 -0.02 4.77
N THR A 121 -3.19 1.17 4.34
CA THR A 121 -3.78 1.40 3.02
C THR A 121 -3.10 2.56 2.30
N VAL A 122 -3.33 2.68 1.00
CA VAL A 122 -2.97 3.83 0.18
C VAL A 122 -4.17 4.31 -0.61
N ALA A 123 -4.19 5.60 -0.94
CA ALA A 123 -5.16 6.16 -1.87
C ALA A 123 -4.66 6.04 -3.32
N PRO A 124 -5.57 6.05 -4.33
CA PRO A 124 -5.16 6.05 -5.74
C PRO A 124 -4.23 7.22 -6.13
N ALA A 125 -4.36 8.36 -5.44
CA ALA A 125 -3.57 9.57 -5.69
C ALA A 125 -2.26 9.64 -4.90
N ASP A 126 -2.00 8.71 -3.96
CA ASP A 126 -0.73 8.67 -3.23
C ASP A 126 0.42 8.34 -4.19
N VAL A 127 1.60 8.94 -3.97
CA VAL A 127 2.77 8.68 -4.81
C VAL A 127 3.40 7.32 -4.51
N LEU A 128 4.08 6.74 -5.52
CA LEU A 128 4.70 5.41 -5.40
C LEU A 128 5.72 5.34 -4.27
N ALA A 129 6.51 6.40 -4.05
CA ALA A 129 7.47 6.46 -2.95
C ALA A 129 6.79 6.32 -1.58
N PHE A 130 5.61 6.90 -1.40
CA PHE A 130 4.84 6.78 -0.16
C PHE A 130 4.35 5.34 0.05
N ALA A 131 3.81 4.72 -1.00
CA ALA A 131 3.39 3.32 -0.95
C ALA A 131 4.57 2.39 -0.63
N LEU A 132 5.71 2.58 -1.29
CA LEU A 132 6.92 1.79 -1.06
C LEU A 132 7.46 1.99 0.37
N GLY A 133 7.46 3.23 0.87
CA GLY A 133 7.86 3.55 2.25
C GLY A 133 6.99 2.84 3.30
N LYS A 134 5.66 2.78 3.09
CA LYS A 134 4.75 2.00 3.96
C LYS A 134 5.06 0.49 3.91
N MET A 135 5.33 -0.05 2.72
CA MET A 135 5.68 -1.46 2.55
C MET A 135 6.97 -1.80 3.30
N ASP A 136 8.00 -0.95 3.18
CA ASP A 136 9.30 -1.14 3.84
C ASP A 136 9.17 -1.05 5.36
N ALA A 137 8.61 0.05 5.87
CA ALA A 137 8.47 0.29 7.30
C ALA A 137 7.65 -0.79 8.03
N GLY A 138 6.59 -1.30 7.40
CA GLY A 138 5.72 -2.32 7.99
C GLY A 138 6.07 -3.76 7.60
N GLY A 139 7.03 -3.97 6.71
CA GLY A 139 7.37 -5.28 6.16
C GLY A 139 6.24 -5.90 5.32
N TYR A 140 5.36 -5.06 4.77
CA TYR A 140 4.25 -5.49 3.95
C TYR A 140 4.69 -5.72 2.50
N ARG A 141 4.10 -6.70 1.84
CA ARG A 141 4.30 -6.94 0.40
C ARG A 141 3.09 -6.54 -0.44
N HIS A 142 1.96 -6.30 0.21
CA HIS A 142 0.70 -5.89 -0.40
C HIS A 142 0.10 -4.75 0.40
N LEU A 143 -0.47 -3.77 -0.29
CA LEU A 143 -1.26 -2.70 0.30
C LEU A 143 -2.61 -2.61 -0.42
N PRO A 144 -3.71 -2.62 0.33
CA PRO A 144 -5.02 -2.26 -0.22
C PRO A 144 -5.01 -0.81 -0.71
N VAL A 145 -5.57 -0.60 -1.89
CA VAL A 145 -5.89 0.74 -2.40
C VAL A 145 -7.32 1.05 -2.02
N VAL A 146 -7.52 2.15 -1.31
CA VAL A 146 -8.84 2.54 -0.77
C VAL A 146 -9.22 3.92 -1.29
N ASP A 147 -10.44 4.03 -1.80
CA ASP A 147 -11.06 5.30 -2.19
C ASP A 147 -12.40 5.44 -1.48
N ALA A 148 -12.65 6.62 -0.90
CA ALA A 148 -13.87 6.92 -0.14
C ALA A 148 -14.25 5.82 0.90
N GLY A 149 -13.24 5.23 1.57
CA GLY A 149 -13.42 4.19 2.59
C GLY A 149 -13.67 2.78 2.04
N ARG A 150 -13.69 2.59 0.72
CA ARG A 150 -13.92 1.29 0.07
C ARG A 150 -12.66 0.80 -0.64
N PRO A 151 -12.35 -0.50 -0.57
CA PRO A 151 -11.25 -1.06 -1.31
C PRO A 151 -11.56 -1.03 -2.82
N VAL A 152 -10.66 -0.41 -3.59
CA VAL A 152 -10.77 -0.31 -5.06
C VAL A 152 -9.67 -1.10 -5.78
N GLY A 153 -8.65 -1.56 -5.06
CA GLY A 153 -7.57 -2.36 -5.62
C GLY A 153 -6.64 -2.93 -4.55
N VAL A 154 -5.65 -3.69 -5.01
CA VAL A 154 -4.49 -4.11 -4.22
C VAL A 154 -3.26 -3.91 -5.07
N ILE A 155 -2.22 -3.33 -4.48
CA ILE A 155 -0.89 -3.24 -5.08
C ILE A 155 0.11 -4.08 -4.30
N SER A 156 1.15 -4.54 -4.99
CA SER A 156 2.26 -5.26 -4.39
C SER A 156 3.61 -4.60 -4.73
N VAL A 157 4.66 -4.94 -3.97
CA VAL A 157 6.03 -4.55 -4.32
C VAL A 157 6.38 -4.96 -5.76
N ARG A 158 5.85 -6.11 -6.22
CA ARG A 158 6.09 -6.60 -7.59
C ARG A 158 5.48 -5.69 -8.65
N ASP A 159 4.33 -5.07 -8.38
CA ASP A 159 3.68 -4.16 -9.33
C ASP A 159 4.50 -2.87 -9.46
N ILE A 160 4.98 -2.32 -8.34
CA ILE A 160 5.89 -1.17 -8.34
C ILE A 160 7.18 -1.51 -9.12
N LEU A 161 7.82 -2.64 -8.82
CA LEU A 161 9.04 -3.06 -9.53
C LEU A 161 8.80 -3.23 -11.02
N ARG A 162 7.69 -3.84 -11.42
CA ARG A 162 7.34 -4.00 -12.85
C ARG A 162 7.20 -2.66 -13.55
N HIS A 163 6.55 -1.69 -12.91
CA HIS A 163 6.40 -0.34 -13.43
C HIS A 163 7.78 0.35 -13.60
N LEU A 164 8.62 0.29 -12.58
CA LEU A 164 9.93 0.94 -12.61
C LEU A 164 10.92 0.28 -13.60
N THR A 165 10.86 -1.04 -13.76
CA THR A 165 11.72 -1.75 -14.70
C THR A 165 11.42 -1.42 -16.16
N ALA A 166 10.23 -0.92 -16.48
CA ALA A 166 9.93 -0.42 -17.81
C ALA A 166 10.85 0.73 -18.22
N PHE A 167 11.20 1.61 -17.28
CA PHE A 167 12.14 2.73 -17.54
C PHE A 167 13.61 2.28 -17.71
N CYS A 168 13.94 1.04 -17.35
CA CYS A 168 15.30 0.52 -17.50
C CYS A 168 15.52 -0.18 -18.85
N ALA A 169 14.45 -0.49 -19.58
CA ALA A 169 14.53 -1.20 -20.87
C ALA A 169 14.79 -0.27 -22.06
N ASP A 170 14.60 1.04 -21.88
CA ASP A 170 14.71 2.06 -22.93
C ASP A 170 16.04 2.82 -22.91
N GLY A 171 17.09 2.30 -22.20
CA GLY A 171 18.39 2.89 -22.03
C GLY A 171 19.53 2.11 -22.72
#